data_207bb4778a11af1ad26098228d26c514
#
_entry.id   207bb4778a11af1ad26098228d26c514
#
_cell.length_a   1.000
_cell.length_b   1.000
_cell.length_c   1.000
_cell.angle_alpha   90.00
_cell.angle_beta   90.00
_cell.angle_gamma   90.00
#
_symmetry.space_group_name_H-M   'P 1'
#
loop_
_entity.id
_entity.type
_entity.pdbx_description
1 polymer ?
#
loop_
_entity_poly.entity_id
_entity_poly.type
_entity_poly.pdbx_seq_one_letter_code
_entity_poly.pdbx_strand_id
1 'polypeptide(L)'
;MVKNKLIIDYEYDFDLFGIISTAKAYKLAWLVNQQLDLHLIKEEDINFSFLNEEKLVISNYLYRTEHSNFRLLKNRSEENTPDKMGYLLPELNKFDYFIMKNGIINDYNNSELLSHLQKIKEIQYIVALDINKIKSRENLIF
;
A
#
# COMPACT_ATOMS: atom_id res chain seq x y z
N MET A 1 -1.34 34.27 -12.59
CA MET A 1 -1.16 33.79 -12.07
C MET A 1 -0.57 33.18 -11.72
N VAL A 2 -0.20 33.24 -11.68
CA VAL A 2 0.45 32.49 -11.39
C VAL A 2 0.22 31.77 -10.77
N LYS A 3 0.12 31.34 -10.82
CA LYS A 3 0.13 30.68 -10.20
C LYS A 3 0.94 30.31 -9.60
N ASN A 4 0.96 30.76 -8.96
CA ASN A 4 1.94 30.23 -8.07
C ASN A 4 1.61 28.85 -7.66
N LYS A 5 1.91 28.02 -8.54
CA LYS A 5 1.99 26.65 -8.18
C LYS A 5 3.21 26.48 -7.32
N LEU A 6 3.01 26.38 -6.06
CA LEU A 6 3.94 25.66 -5.27
C LEU A 6 4.04 24.25 -5.82
N ILE A 7 5.04 24.06 -6.61
CA ILE A 7 5.39 22.70 -7.01
C ILE A 7 6.06 22.10 -5.79
N ILE A 8 5.28 21.36 -5.03
CA ILE A 8 5.86 20.53 -3.99
C ILE A 8 6.30 19.25 -4.68
N ASP A 9 7.59 19.13 -4.90
CA ASP A 9 8.16 17.87 -5.35
C ASP A 9 8.17 16.92 -4.17
N TYR A 10 7.18 16.03 -4.11
CA TYR A 10 7.21 14.95 -3.17
C TYR A 10 8.23 13.92 -3.64
N GLU A 11 9.14 13.57 -2.76
CA GLU A 11 10.03 12.44 -3.02
C GLU A 11 9.30 11.15 -2.69
N TYR A 12 9.11 10.32 -3.71
CA TYR A 12 8.54 9.00 -3.55
C TYR A 12 9.70 8.01 -3.42
N ASP A 13 10.28 7.97 -2.22
CA ASP A 13 11.49 7.20 -1.94
C ASP A 13 11.19 5.78 -1.45
N PHE A 14 10.10 5.22 -1.90
CA PHE A 14 9.68 3.87 -1.54
C PHE A 14 9.36 3.06 -2.80
N ASP A 15 9.44 1.75 -2.65
CA ASP A 15 9.00 0.80 -3.66
C ASP A 15 7.55 0.45 -3.41
N LEU A 16 6.79 0.24 -4.47
CA LEU A 16 5.37 -0.07 -4.41
C LEU A 16 5.09 -1.37 -5.13
N PHE A 17 4.32 -2.25 -4.49
CA PHE A 17 3.86 -3.49 -5.09
C PHE A 17 2.35 -3.55 -4.98
N GLY A 18 1.70 -4.05 -6.04
CA GLY A 18 0.26 -4.28 -6.05
C GLY A 18 -0.04 -5.76 -5.92
N ILE A 19 -1.06 -6.08 -5.12
CA ILE A 19 -1.44 -7.46 -4.81
C ILE A 19 -2.92 -7.66 -5.15
N ILE A 20 -3.20 -8.77 -5.84
CA ILE A 20 -4.55 -9.27 -6.01
C ILE A 20 -4.70 -10.49 -5.10
N SER A 21 -5.60 -10.40 -4.14
CA SER A 21 -5.84 -11.45 -3.16
C SER A 21 -7.25 -11.33 -2.59
N THR A 22 -7.92 -12.45 -2.41
CA THR A 22 -9.23 -12.49 -1.74
C THR A 22 -9.09 -12.65 -0.23
N ALA A 23 -7.88 -12.84 0.28
CA ALA A 23 -7.64 -12.98 1.70
C ALA A 23 -7.98 -11.69 2.45
N LYS A 24 -8.50 -11.83 3.67
CA LYS A 24 -8.72 -10.69 4.54
C LYS A 24 -7.38 -10.08 4.97
N ALA A 25 -7.40 -8.79 5.29
CA ALA A 25 -6.18 -8.06 5.60
C ALA A 25 -5.36 -8.69 6.73
N TYR A 26 -6.01 -9.08 7.82
CA TYR A 26 -5.30 -9.69 8.95
C TYR A 26 -4.65 -11.01 8.57
N LYS A 27 -5.33 -11.79 7.72
CA LYS A 27 -4.78 -13.06 7.27
C LYS A 27 -3.61 -12.85 6.32
N LEU A 28 -3.75 -11.91 5.39
CA LEU A 28 -2.66 -11.60 4.47
C LEU A 28 -1.43 -11.10 5.23
N ALA A 29 -1.62 -10.24 6.22
CA ALA A 29 -0.52 -9.76 7.06
C ALA A 29 0.16 -10.91 7.78
N TRP A 30 -0.62 -11.85 8.33
CA TRP A 30 -0.09 -13.04 8.99
C TRP A 30 0.73 -13.90 8.02
N LEU A 31 0.20 -14.13 6.82
CA LEU A 31 0.88 -14.92 5.81
C LEU A 31 2.20 -14.29 5.38
N VAL A 32 2.20 -12.96 5.20
CA VAL A 32 3.41 -12.22 4.86
C VAL A 32 4.44 -12.34 5.99
N ASN A 33 4.00 -12.23 7.24
CA ASN A 33 4.87 -12.39 8.40
C ASN A 33 5.52 -13.76 8.42
N GLN A 34 4.76 -14.80 8.12
CA GLN A 34 5.28 -16.16 8.08
C GLN A 34 6.28 -16.34 6.94
N GLN A 35 5.96 -15.82 5.78
CA GLN A 35 6.77 -16.02 4.58
C GLN A 35 8.09 -15.25 4.63
N LEU A 36 8.07 -14.05 5.19
CA LEU A 36 9.24 -13.15 5.20
C LEU A 36 9.90 -13.02 6.56
N ASP A 37 9.37 -13.70 7.58
CA ASP A 37 9.83 -13.55 8.97
C ASP A 37 9.81 -12.08 9.41
N LEU A 38 8.64 -11.45 9.23
CA LEU A 38 8.39 -10.08 9.65
C LEU A 38 7.40 -10.05 10.82
N HIS A 39 7.24 -8.87 11.40
CA HIS A 39 6.28 -8.61 12.48
C HIS A 39 5.40 -7.42 12.10
N LEU A 40 4.62 -7.57 11.03
CA LEU A 40 3.61 -6.58 10.66
C LEU A 40 2.59 -6.50 11.78
N ILE A 41 2.33 -5.29 12.25
CA ILE A 41 1.39 -5.01 13.34
C ILE A 41 0.32 -4.07 12.81
N LYS A 42 -0.94 -4.34 13.16
CA LYS A 42 -2.05 -3.47 12.78
C LYS A 42 -1.84 -2.08 13.40
N GLU A 43 -1.88 -1.07 12.54
CA GLU A 43 -1.78 0.34 12.93
C GLU A 43 -3.17 0.98 12.88
N GLU A 44 -3.28 2.19 13.40
CA GLU A 44 -4.51 2.97 13.25
C GLU A 44 -4.80 3.18 11.78
N ASP A 45 -6.08 3.17 11.44
CA ASP A 45 -6.50 3.41 10.07
C ASP A 45 -6.07 4.81 9.61
N ILE A 46 -5.65 4.90 8.36
CA ILE A 46 -5.28 6.17 7.75
C ILE A 46 -6.57 6.81 7.24
N ASN A 47 -6.84 8.04 7.69
CA ASN A 47 -8.05 8.76 7.34
C ASN A 47 -7.73 9.86 6.35
N PHE A 48 -8.44 9.86 5.23
CA PHE A 48 -8.36 10.92 4.23
C PHE A 48 -9.68 11.65 4.19
N SER A 49 -9.63 12.99 4.19
CA SER A 49 -10.80 13.83 4.00
C SER A 49 -10.57 14.71 2.79
N PHE A 50 -11.51 14.67 1.86
CA PHE A 50 -11.43 15.45 0.62
C PHE A 50 -12.42 16.59 0.65
N LEU A 51 -12.18 17.59 -0.19
CA LEU A 51 -13.02 18.80 -0.25
C LEU A 51 -14.47 18.51 -0.60
N ASN A 52 -14.74 17.41 -1.29
CA ASN A 52 -16.10 17.00 -1.65
C ASN A 52 -16.78 16.14 -0.56
N GLU A 53 -16.26 16.22 0.66
CA GLU A 53 -16.74 15.47 1.82
C GLU A 53 -16.57 13.95 1.71
N GLU A 54 -15.88 13.45 0.69
CA GLU A 54 -15.52 12.04 0.62
C GLU A 54 -14.48 11.72 1.68
N LYS A 55 -14.66 10.57 2.32
CA LYS A 55 -13.73 10.07 3.32
C LYS A 55 -13.23 8.70 2.91
N LEU A 56 -11.94 8.49 3.06
CA LEU A 56 -11.35 7.16 2.94
C LEU A 56 -10.80 6.76 4.29
N VAL A 57 -11.04 5.52 4.66
CA VAL A 57 -10.51 4.91 5.88
C VAL A 57 -9.72 3.69 5.44
N ILE A 58 -8.39 3.79 5.50
CA ILE A 58 -7.51 2.78 4.94
C ILE A 58 -6.87 1.97 6.05
N SER A 59 -7.18 0.67 6.05
CA SER A 59 -6.57 -0.29 6.97
C SER A 59 -5.13 -0.55 6.58
N ASN A 60 -4.25 -0.59 7.57
CA ASN A 60 -2.84 -0.82 7.28
C ASN A 60 -2.14 -1.58 8.41
N TYR A 61 -1.05 -2.25 8.02
CA TYR A 61 -0.15 -2.96 8.92
C TYR A 61 1.26 -2.48 8.64
N LEU A 62 2.06 -2.35 9.68
CA LEU A 62 3.40 -1.78 9.56
C LEU A 62 4.42 -2.63 10.31
N TYR A 63 5.56 -2.85 9.65
CA TYR A 63 6.79 -3.34 10.26
C TYR A 63 7.86 -2.29 10.03
N ARG A 64 8.47 -1.83 11.11
CA ARG A 64 9.49 -0.78 11.05
C ARG A 64 10.76 -1.25 11.75
N THR A 65 11.89 -1.01 11.09
CA THR A 65 13.20 -1.13 11.72
C THR A 65 13.82 0.26 11.78
N GLU A 66 15.05 0.36 12.28
CA GLU A 66 15.75 1.63 12.34
C GLU A 66 15.93 2.28 10.96
N HIS A 67 16.12 1.46 9.91
CA HIS A 67 16.47 1.94 8.57
C HIS A 67 15.50 1.50 7.48
N SER A 68 14.42 0.86 7.83
CA SER A 68 13.50 0.34 6.82
C SER A 68 12.06 0.33 7.31
N ASN A 69 11.14 0.38 6.35
CA ASN A 69 9.70 0.27 6.61
C ASN A 69 9.07 -0.67 5.60
N PHE A 70 8.13 -1.45 6.08
CA PHE A 70 7.31 -2.32 5.23
C PHE A 70 5.87 -2.13 5.67
N ARG A 71 5.04 -1.60 4.79
CA ARG A 71 3.65 -1.29 5.09
C ARG A 71 2.74 -2.02 4.12
N LEU A 72 1.74 -2.69 4.67
CA LEU A 72 0.69 -3.35 3.91
C LEU A 72 -0.57 -2.51 4.01
N LEU A 73 -1.08 -2.05 2.87
CA LEU A 73 -2.25 -1.18 2.79
C LEU A 73 -3.37 -1.90 2.05
N LYS A 74 -4.57 -1.80 2.58
CA LYS A 74 -5.76 -2.26 1.87
C LYS A 74 -6.19 -1.15 0.92
N ASN A 75 -6.40 -1.48 -0.35
CA ASN A 75 -6.76 -0.48 -1.35
C ASN A 75 -8.19 0.03 -1.16
N ARG A 76 -9.11 -0.86 -0.79
CA ARG A 76 -10.51 -0.51 -0.62
C ARG A 76 -10.74 0.11 0.76
N SER A 77 -11.43 1.26 0.79
CA SER A 77 -11.77 1.93 2.04
C SER A 77 -12.69 1.07 2.90
N GLU A 78 -12.48 1.12 4.22
CA GLU A 78 -13.37 0.47 5.18
C GLU A 78 -14.74 1.19 5.23
N GLU A 79 -14.77 2.50 4.93
CA GLU A 79 -16.02 3.25 4.83
C GLU A 79 -16.55 3.21 3.41
N ASN A 80 -17.15 2.10 3.04
CA ASN A 80 -17.85 1.99 1.76
C ASN A 80 -19.33 2.11 1.98
N THR A 81 -19.96 3.01 1.22
CA THR A 81 -21.42 3.04 1.12
C THR A 81 -21.83 2.31 -0.15
N PRO A 82 -23.10 1.87 -0.26
CA PRO A 82 -23.56 1.19 -1.48
C PRO A 82 -23.33 2.00 -2.76
N ASP A 83 -23.34 3.33 -2.64
CA ASP A 83 -23.24 4.23 -3.78
C ASP A 83 -21.81 4.71 -4.05
N LYS A 84 -20.88 4.45 -3.12
CA LYS A 84 -19.50 4.95 -3.24
C LYS A 84 -18.53 3.89 -2.76
N MET A 85 -17.76 3.38 -3.69
CA MET A 85 -16.63 2.52 -3.37
C MET A 85 -15.37 3.37 -3.42
N GLY A 86 -14.79 3.65 -2.26
CA GLY A 86 -13.56 4.40 -2.17
C GLY A 86 -12.34 3.50 -2.24
N TYR A 87 -11.34 3.95 -2.98
CA TYR A 87 -10.07 3.25 -3.11
C TYR A 87 -8.93 4.22 -2.83
N LEU A 88 -7.89 3.70 -2.21
CA LEU A 88 -6.66 4.46 -1.99
C LEU A 88 -6.08 4.94 -3.33
N LEU A 89 -5.99 4.02 -4.29
CA LEU A 89 -5.55 4.32 -5.65
C LEU A 89 -6.67 3.91 -6.62
N PRO A 90 -7.58 4.84 -6.94
CA PRO A 90 -8.78 4.52 -7.73
C PRO A 90 -8.50 3.95 -9.11
N GLU A 91 -7.47 4.45 -9.81
CA GLU A 91 -7.12 3.94 -11.13
C GLU A 91 -6.53 2.53 -11.09
N LEU A 92 -6.15 2.06 -9.91
CA LEU A 92 -5.61 0.71 -9.70
C LEU A 92 -6.57 -0.14 -8.86
N ASN A 93 -7.87 0.03 -9.08
CA ASN A 93 -8.90 -0.63 -8.28
C ASN A 93 -8.92 -2.16 -8.42
N LYS A 94 -8.22 -2.71 -9.38
CA LYS A 94 -8.09 -4.17 -9.54
C LYS A 94 -7.19 -4.78 -8.45
N PHE A 95 -6.32 -3.98 -7.83
CA PHE A 95 -5.48 -4.47 -6.75
C PHE A 95 -6.22 -4.35 -5.42
N ASP A 96 -6.14 -5.39 -4.63
CA ASP A 96 -6.78 -5.44 -3.31
C ASP A 96 -5.91 -4.84 -2.23
N TYR A 97 -4.59 -4.92 -2.41
CA TYR A 97 -3.61 -4.44 -1.42
C TYR A 97 -2.41 -3.84 -2.12
N PHE A 98 -1.72 -2.98 -1.36
CA PHE A 98 -0.42 -2.46 -1.78
C PHE A 98 0.60 -2.69 -0.68
N ILE A 99 1.85 -2.91 -1.08
CA ILE A 99 2.99 -2.90 -0.19
C ILE A 99 3.82 -1.68 -0.51
N MET A 100 4.08 -0.86 0.50
CA MET A 100 5.03 0.24 0.43
C MET A 100 6.25 -0.14 1.24
N LYS A 101 7.40 -0.15 0.60
CA LYS A 101 8.64 -0.55 1.25
C LYS A 101 9.71 0.47 0.99
N ASN A 102 10.42 0.89 2.04
CA ASN A 102 11.68 1.59 1.86
C ASN A 102 12.76 0.93 2.72
N GLY A 103 14.00 1.06 2.28
CA GLY A 103 15.10 0.35 2.89
C GLY A 103 15.13 -1.12 2.50
N ILE A 104 16.02 -1.86 3.12
CA ILE A 104 16.22 -3.28 2.85
C ILE A 104 15.52 -4.08 3.94
N ILE A 105 14.70 -5.04 3.53
CA ILE A 105 13.96 -5.92 4.42
C ILE A 105 14.60 -7.31 4.38
N ASN A 106 15.18 -7.73 5.51
CA ASN A 106 15.79 -9.05 5.67
C ASN A 106 16.79 -9.41 4.55
N ASP A 107 17.58 -8.44 4.13
CA ASP A 107 18.59 -8.59 3.07
C ASP A 107 18.02 -9.01 1.70
N TYR A 108 16.70 -8.95 1.52
CA TYR A 108 16.10 -9.23 0.22
C TYR A 108 16.16 -8.01 -0.69
N ASN A 109 16.61 -8.21 -1.93
CA ASN A 109 16.35 -7.22 -2.97
C ASN A 109 14.89 -7.34 -3.44
N ASN A 110 14.43 -6.43 -4.28
CA ASN A 110 13.03 -6.42 -4.71
C ASN A 110 12.64 -7.69 -5.47
N SER A 111 13.53 -8.22 -6.29
CA SER A 111 13.29 -9.45 -7.04
C SER A 111 13.11 -10.65 -6.11
N GLU A 112 13.97 -10.75 -5.10
CA GLU A 112 13.88 -11.81 -4.10
C GLU A 112 12.62 -11.68 -3.27
N LEU A 113 12.27 -10.45 -2.90
CA LEU A 113 11.05 -10.15 -2.13
C LEU A 113 9.81 -10.62 -2.90
N LEU A 114 9.71 -10.25 -4.18
CA LEU A 114 8.62 -10.69 -5.05
C LEU A 114 8.57 -12.21 -5.15
N SER A 115 9.72 -12.83 -5.32
CA SER A 115 9.81 -14.28 -5.44
C SER A 115 9.28 -14.98 -4.20
N HIS A 116 9.62 -14.48 -3.02
CA HIS A 116 9.11 -15.03 -1.76
C HIS A 116 7.61 -14.82 -1.59
N LEU A 117 7.14 -13.62 -1.92
CA LEU A 117 5.70 -13.30 -1.78
C LEU A 117 4.85 -14.11 -2.76
N GLN A 118 5.36 -14.40 -3.94
CA GLN A 118 4.66 -15.24 -4.93
C GLN A 118 4.43 -16.65 -4.45
N LYS A 119 5.15 -17.11 -3.44
CA LYS A 119 4.96 -18.44 -2.87
C LYS A 119 3.72 -18.53 -1.97
N ILE A 120 3.17 -17.40 -1.59
CA ILE A 120 1.94 -17.36 -0.81
C ILE A 120 0.77 -17.65 -1.75
N LYS A 121 0.13 -18.81 -1.57
CA LYS A 121 -0.93 -19.23 -2.49
C LYS A 121 -2.16 -18.35 -2.48
N GLU A 122 -2.39 -17.63 -1.38
CA GLU A 122 -3.50 -16.69 -1.25
C GLU A 122 -3.27 -15.40 -2.02
N ILE A 123 -2.06 -15.17 -2.51
CA ILE A 123 -1.76 -14.07 -3.42
C ILE A 123 -1.92 -14.58 -4.85
N GLN A 124 -2.98 -14.16 -5.54
CA GLN A 124 -3.23 -14.55 -6.92
C GLN A 124 -2.26 -13.87 -7.88
N TYR A 125 -1.87 -12.63 -7.56
CA TYR A 125 -0.98 -11.86 -8.41
C TYR A 125 -0.28 -10.80 -7.58
N ILE A 126 1.00 -10.58 -7.83
CA ILE A 126 1.78 -9.50 -7.24
C ILE A 126 2.73 -8.94 -8.29
N VAL A 127 2.87 -7.63 -8.32
CA VAL A 127 3.72 -6.95 -9.31
C VAL A 127 4.29 -5.67 -8.71
N ALA A 128 5.53 -5.35 -9.11
CA ALA A 128 6.13 -4.06 -8.80
C ALA A 128 5.46 -2.99 -9.67
N LEU A 129 5.14 -1.86 -9.07
CA LEU A 129 4.47 -0.75 -9.75
C LEU A 129 5.40 0.44 -9.86
N ASP A 130 5.30 1.16 -10.97
CA ASP A 130 6.03 2.41 -11.17
C ASP A 130 5.20 3.57 -10.61
N ILE A 131 5.65 4.12 -9.50
CA ILE A 131 4.95 5.21 -8.79
C ILE A 131 4.73 6.41 -9.70
N ASN A 132 5.68 6.71 -10.57
CA ASN A 132 5.60 7.87 -11.45
C ASN A 132 4.47 7.78 -12.47
N LYS A 133 3.94 6.59 -12.70
CA LYS A 133 2.83 6.37 -13.63
C LYS A 133 1.47 6.37 -12.95
N ILE A 134 1.43 6.56 -11.62
CA ILE A 134 0.19 6.52 -10.85
C ILE A 134 -0.32 7.94 -10.66
N LYS A 135 -1.54 8.22 -11.13
CA LYS A 135 -2.13 9.55 -11.04
C LYS A 135 -2.41 9.96 -9.60
N SER A 136 -2.92 9.04 -8.80
CA SER A 136 -3.29 9.30 -7.41
C SER A 136 -2.14 9.06 -6.43
N ARG A 137 -0.90 9.06 -6.88
CA ARG A 137 0.26 8.76 -6.04
C ARG A 137 0.38 9.64 -4.80
N GLU A 138 -0.19 10.83 -4.83
CA GLU A 138 -0.20 11.73 -3.66
C GLU A 138 -0.92 11.11 -2.47
N ASN A 139 -1.85 10.20 -2.72
CA ASN A 139 -2.55 9.48 -1.65
C ASN A 139 -1.61 8.56 -0.85
N LEU A 140 -0.41 8.32 -1.35
CA LEU A 140 0.60 7.51 -0.66
C LEU A 140 1.50 8.34 0.25
N ILE A 141 1.25 9.63 0.35
CA ILE A 141 1.94 10.55 1.26
C ILE A 141 1.01 10.85 2.42
N PHE A 142 1.36 10.31 3.58
CA PHE A 142 0.53 10.48 4.78
C PHE A 142 1.37 10.40 6.05
#